data_122b7ed85e85b9e85d4e174e31f9e3ec
#
_entry.id   122b7ed85e85b9e85d4e174e31f9e3ec
#
_cell.length_a   1.000
_cell.length_b   1.000
_cell.length_c   1.000
_cell.angle_alpha   90.00
_cell.angle_beta   90.00
_cell.angle_gamma   90.00
#
_symmetry.space_group_name_H-M   'P 1'
#
loop_
_entity.id
_entity.type
_entity.pdbx_description
1 polymer ?
#
loop_
_entity_poly.entity_id
_entity_poly.type
_entity_poly.pdbx_seq_one_letter_code
_entity_poly.pdbx_strand_id
1 'polypeptide(L)'
;MISEELKNDLKIKWDRMRDGMAKMDMDACLLTVDVNLYYTTGQIYSGYFYLPVDGEPWFLIKRPNGLSGHQVEYIRKPEDIPPLFAERGIKMPKKLLLEADELTYNEYIRLDKVFQPEEAGNATAFMRNLRRVKTPWEIGQFRIAARKHEATYSEIPECFRPGMTDLEFQYEIEKRMRKNGSIGLFRAFGANMDIYMGSILAGENAETPSPFDFALGGGGIDASCPLGANGTLLKEG
;
A
#
# COMPACT_ATOMS: atom_id res chain seq x y z
N MET A 1 -6.90 -19.55 -0.28
CA MET A 1 -8.15 -19.17 0.43
C MET A 1 -7.79 -18.19 1.55
N ILE A 2 -8.54 -17.10 1.70
CA ILE A 2 -8.40 -16.16 2.80
C ILE A 2 -8.85 -16.85 4.09
N SER A 3 -8.06 -16.73 5.19
CA SER A 3 -8.40 -17.34 6.48
C SER A 3 -9.67 -16.72 7.08
N GLU A 4 -10.36 -17.46 7.96
CA GLU A 4 -11.54 -16.92 8.67
C GLU A 4 -11.18 -15.71 9.54
N GLU A 5 -10.00 -15.72 10.14
CA GLU A 5 -9.50 -14.56 10.92
C GLU A 5 -9.40 -13.30 10.05
N LEU A 6 -8.85 -13.43 8.83
CA LEU A 6 -8.76 -12.30 7.91
C LEU A 6 -10.14 -11.86 7.41
N LYS A 7 -11.08 -12.78 7.15
CA LYS A 7 -12.45 -12.42 6.77
C LYS A 7 -13.14 -11.60 7.88
N ASN A 8 -12.96 -12.00 9.13
CA ASN A 8 -13.52 -11.26 10.26
C ASN A 8 -12.86 -9.88 10.40
N ASP A 9 -11.57 -9.78 10.19
CA ASP A 9 -10.84 -8.52 10.19
C ASP A 9 -11.33 -7.57 9.08
N LEU A 10 -11.56 -8.09 7.88
CA LEU A 10 -12.12 -7.30 6.76
C LEU A 10 -13.51 -6.74 7.10
N LYS A 11 -14.38 -7.51 7.73
CA LYS A 11 -15.69 -7.02 8.18
C LYS A 11 -15.56 -5.83 9.15
N ILE A 12 -14.67 -5.94 10.15
CA ILE A 12 -14.38 -4.85 11.08
C ILE A 12 -13.94 -3.58 10.33
N LYS A 13 -13.09 -3.73 9.30
CA LYS A 13 -12.62 -2.62 8.49
C LYS A 13 -13.74 -2.00 7.66
N TRP A 14 -14.60 -2.81 7.04
CA TRP A 14 -15.75 -2.32 6.28
C TRP A 14 -16.75 -1.58 7.17
N ASP A 15 -17.01 -2.08 8.37
CA ASP A 15 -17.89 -1.41 9.32
C ASP A 15 -17.32 -0.05 9.76
N ARG A 16 -16.02 0.01 10.05
CA ARG A 16 -15.33 1.29 10.33
C ARG A 16 -15.39 2.28 9.15
N MET A 17 -15.29 1.76 7.92
CA MET A 17 -15.45 2.59 6.72
C MET A 17 -16.86 3.12 6.60
N ARG A 18 -17.89 2.28 6.77
CA ARG A 18 -19.30 2.69 6.73
C ARG A 18 -19.60 3.75 7.78
N ASP A 19 -19.18 3.53 9.02
CA ASP A 19 -19.34 4.52 10.11
C ASP A 19 -18.67 5.86 9.78
N GLY A 20 -17.52 5.81 9.16
CA GLY A 20 -16.81 7.01 8.73
C GLY A 20 -17.51 7.72 7.57
N MET A 21 -17.95 7.00 6.56
CA MET A 21 -18.70 7.53 5.41
C MET A 21 -20.03 8.16 5.86
N ALA A 22 -20.75 7.49 6.75
CA ALA A 22 -22.00 8.02 7.29
C ALA A 22 -21.80 9.35 8.02
N LYS A 23 -20.73 9.51 8.81
CA LYS A 23 -20.36 10.78 9.47
C LYS A 23 -20.00 11.89 8.49
N MET A 24 -19.51 11.55 7.31
CA MET A 24 -19.13 12.47 6.23
C MET A 24 -20.28 12.72 5.27
N ASP A 25 -21.45 12.11 5.48
CA ASP A 25 -22.61 12.17 4.59
C ASP A 25 -22.29 11.71 3.17
N MET A 26 -21.53 10.59 3.05
CA MET A 26 -21.12 9.97 1.79
C MET A 26 -21.81 8.64 1.58
N ASP A 27 -22.24 8.35 0.33
CA ASP A 27 -23.00 7.14 -0.01
C ASP A 27 -22.11 5.93 -0.23
N ALA A 28 -20.91 6.13 -0.78
CA ALA A 28 -20.01 5.04 -1.13
C ALA A 28 -18.55 5.48 -1.23
N CYS A 29 -17.64 4.49 -1.23
CA CYS A 29 -16.23 4.66 -1.49
C CYS A 29 -15.78 3.69 -2.59
N LEU A 30 -15.01 4.19 -3.57
CA LEU A 30 -14.38 3.41 -4.62
C LEU A 30 -12.87 3.48 -4.47
N LEU A 31 -12.23 2.32 -4.26
CA LEU A 31 -10.80 2.18 -4.05
C LEU A 31 -10.14 1.41 -5.18
N THR A 32 -8.92 1.80 -5.55
CA THR A 32 -8.11 1.16 -6.58
C THR A 32 -6.61 1.12 -6.24
N VAL A 33 -6.18 1.91 -5.26
CA VAL A 33 -4.77 1.95 -4.82
C VAL A 33 -4.42 0.68 -4.04
N ASP A 34 -3.31 0.05 -4.39
CA ASP A 34 -2.87 -1.25 -3.87
C ASP A 34 -2.94 -1.39 -2.35
N VAL A 35 -2.48 -0.37 -1.61
CA VAL A 35 -2.47 -0.41 -0.15
C VAL A 35 -3.89 -0.44 0.42
N ASN A 36 -4.84 0.26 -0.22
CA ASN A 36 -6.23 0.29 0.21
C ASN A 36 -6.99 -0.95 -0.26
N LEU A 37 -6.70 -1.47 -1.47
CA LEU A 37 -7.19 -2.77 -1.91
C LEU A 37 -6.75 -3.87 -0.94
N TYR A 38 -5.45 -3.94 -0.59
CA TYR A 38 -4.99 -4.93 0.38
C TYR A 38 -5.65 -4.77 1.75
N TYR A 39 -5.78 -3.53 2.24
CA TYR A 39 -6.42 -3.24 3.53
C TYR A 39 -7.88 -3.71 3.58
N THR A 40 -8.63 -3.53 2.48
CA THR A 40 -10.07 -3.79 2.43
C THR A 40 -10.45 -5.16 1.90
N THR A 41 -9.56 -5.85 1.19
CA THR A 41 -9.86 -7.11 0.52
C THR A 41 -8.91 -8.25 0.87
N GLY A 42 -7.78 -7.96 1.53
CA GLY A 42 -6.73 -8.92 1.84
C GLY A 42 -5.89 -9.35 0.62
N GLN A 43 -6.08 -8.73 -0.54
CA GLN A 43 -5.35 -9.05 -1.77
C GLN A 43 -5.24 -7.82 -2.68
N ILE A 44 -4.28 -7.86 -3.62
CA ILE A 44 -4.09 -6.83 -4.63
C ILE A 44 -4.54 -7.39 -5.99
N TYR A 45 -5.30 -6.61 -6.72
CA TYR A 45 -5.74 -6.90 -8.08
C TYR A 45 -5.89 -5.60 -8.89
N SER A 46 -5.83 -5.69 -10.20
CA SER A 46 -6.20 -4.57 -11.05
C SER A 46 -7.72 -4.46 -11.12
N GLY A 47 -8.28 -3.36 -10.66
CA GLY A 47 -9.71 -3.15 -10.58
C GLY A 47 -10.10 -2.17 -9.50
N TYR A 48 -11.30 -2.34 -8.97
CA TYR A 48 -11.84 -1.47 -7.95
C TYR A 48 -12.50 -2.28 -6.83
N PHE A 49 -12.40 -1.78 -5.61
CA PHE A 49 -13.23 -2.20 -4.50
C PHE A 49 -14.27 -1.10 -4.26
N TYR A 50 -15.54 -1.46 -4.37
CA TYR A 50 -16.66 -0.56 -4.13
C TYR A 50 -17.35 -0.95 -2.82
N LEU A 51 -17.47 0.00 -1.90
CA LEU A 51 -18.16 -0.19 -0.62
C LEU A 51 -19.26 0.88 -0.51
N PRO A 52 -20.54 0.49 -0.57
CA PRO A 52 -21.62 1.40 -0.22
C PRO A 52 -21.76 1.54 1.30
N VAL A 53 -22.29 2.66 1.78
CA VAL A 53 -22.63 2.87 3.19
C VAL A 53 -23.66 1.85 3.64
N ASP A 54 -24.65 1.57 2.79
CA ASP A 54 -25.67 0.54 2.97
C ASP A 54 -25.56 -0.52 1.89
N GLY A 55 -25.37 -1.78 2.26
CA GLY A 55 -25.30 -2.91 1.32
C GLY A 55 -23.94 -3.63 1.35
N GLU A 56 -23.77 -4.55 0.41
CA GLU A 56 -22.61 -5.41 0.34
C GLU A 56 -21.44 -4.78 -0.42
N PRO A 57 -20.18 -5.12 -0.07
CA PRO A 57 -19.03 -4.69 -0.83
C PRO A 57 -18.98 -5.38 -2.19
N TRP A 58 -18.37 -4.74 -3.20
CA TRP A 58 -18.19 -5.30 -4.54
C TRP A 58 -16.74 -5.25 -4.96
N PHE A 59 -16.26 -6.37 -5.50
CA PHE A 59 -14.92 -6.56 -6.03
C PHE A 59 -15.00 -6.52 -7.56
N LEU A 60 -14.69 -5.38 -8.15
CA LEU A 60 -14.79 -5.12 -9.58
C LEU A 60 -13.42 -5.37 -10.23
N ILE A 61 -13.19 -6.57 -10.72
CA ILE A 61 -11.86 -7.07 -11.07
C ILE A 61 -11.62 -6.98 -12.58
N LYS A 62 -10.48 -6.39 -12.96
CA LYS A 62 -9.96 -6.42 -14.33
C LYS A 62 -9.00 -7.58 -14.54
N ARG A 63 -8.10 -7.81 -13.59
CA ARG A 63 -7.06 -8.87 -13.57
C ARG A 63 -6.60 -9.17 -12.14
N PRO A 64 -6.12 -10.41 -11.81
CA PRO A 64 -6.12 -11.59 -12.68
C PRO A 64 -7.50 -12.21 -12.82
N ASN A 65 -7.70 -13.08 -13.81
CA ASN A 65 -8.88 -13.95 -13.89
C ASN A 65 -8.78 -15.09 -12.85
N GLY A 66 -9.94 -15.68 -12.48
CA GLY A 66 -9.98 -16.83 -11.57
C GLY A 66 -10.18 -16.49 -10.09
N LEU A 67 -10.28 -15.22 -9.73
CA LEU A 67 -10.79 -14.84 -8.43
C LEU A 67 -12.30 -15.09 -8.39
N SER A 68 -12.80 -15.64 -7.29
CA SER A 68 -14.21 -15.99 -7.14
C SER A 68 -14.72 -15.63 -5.75
N GLY A 69 -16.00 -15.30 -5.67
CA GLY A 69 -16.70 -14.92 -4.46
C GLY A 69 -18.08 -14.38 -4.77
N HIS A 70 -18.92 -14.24 -3.76
CA HIS A 70 -20.32 -13.83 -3.95
C HIS A 70 -20.47 -12.44 -4.60
N GLN A 71 -19.55 -11.50 -4.30
CA GLN A 71 -19.57 -10.12 -4.80
C GLN A 71 -18.40 -9.83 -5.77
N VAL A 72 -17.86 -10.86 -6.42
CA VAL A 72 -16.78 -10.72 -7.40
C VAL A 72 -17.39 -10.61 -8.79
N GLU A 73 -17.13 -9.49 -9.45
CA GLU A 73 -17.55 -9.23 -10.82
C GLU A 73 -16.37 -8.83 -11.70
N TYR A 74 -16.34 -9.38 -12.90
CA TYR A 74 -15.29 -9.06 -13.87
C TYR A 74 -15.72 -7.94 -14.79
N ILE A 75 -14.87 -6.93 -14.88
CA ILE A 75 -15.06 -5.78 -15.77
C ILE A 75 -13.84 -5.59 -16.67
N ARG A 76 -14.00 -5.04 -17.85
CA ARG A 76 -12.88 -4.66 -18.73
C ARG A 76 -12.42 -3.22 -18.48
N LYS A 77 -13.36 -2.36 -18.20
CA LYS A 77 -13.16 -0.91 -18.04
C LYS A 77 -14.19 -0.35 -17.04
N PRO A 78 -13.95 0.82 -16.46
CA PRO A 78 -14.87 1.39 -15.48
C PRO A 78 -16.27 1.67 -16.05
N GLU A 79 -16.42 1.89 -17.37
CA GLU A 79 -17.70 2.11 -18.03
C GLU A 79 -18.62 0.86 -18.00
N ASP A 80 -18.08 -0.30 -17.66
CA ASP A 80 -18.89 -1.52 -17.47
C ASP A 80 -19.61 -1.53 -16.11
N ILE A 81 -19.24 -0.63 -15.17
CA ILE A 81 -19.80 -0.59 -13.80
C ILE A 81 -21.29 -0.16 -13.80
N PRO A 82 -21.69 0.95 -14.42
CA PRO A 82 -23.11 1.36 -14.37
C PRO A 82 -24.09 0.30 -14.91
N PRO A 83 -23.86 -0.34 -16.07
CA PRO A 83 -24.76 -1.41 -16.53
C PRO A 83 -24.77 -2.63 -15.61
N LEU A 84 -23.60 -3.00 -15.05
CA LEU A 84 -23.50 -4.07 -14.05
C LEU A 84 -24.31 -3.74 -12.80
N PHE A 85 -24.18 -2.52 -12.28
CA PHE A 85 -24.94 -2.08 -11.11
C PHE A 85 -26.45 -2.11 -11.38
N ALA A 86 -26.90 -1.66 -12.56
CA ALA A 86 -28.28 -1.74 -12.95
C ALA A 86 -28.80 -3.19 -13.01
N GLU A 87 -28.00 -4.12 -13.56
CA GLU A 87 -28.33 -5.56 -13.61
C GLU A 87 -28.44 -6.18 -12.20
N ARG A 88 -27.57 -5.76 -11.27
CA ARG A 88 -27.56 -6.23 -9.88
C ARG A 88 -28.50 -5.48 -8.95
N GLY A 89 -29.24 -4.48 -9.44
CA GLY A 89 -30.14 -3.66 -8.64
C GLY A 89 -29.40 -2.74 -7.65
N ILE A 90 -28.13 -2.42 -7.92
CA ILE A 90 -27.29 -1.51 -7.11
C ILE A 90 -27.55 -0.08 -7.61
N LYS A 91 -27.89 0.80 -6.69
CA LYS A 91 -28.04 2.21 -7.02
C LYS A 91 -26.70 2.89 -7.20
N MET A 92 -26.57 3.73 -8.22
CA MET A 92 -25.40 4.60 -8.35
C MET A 92 -25.36 5.58 -7.18
N PRO A 93 -24.17 5.81 -6.58
CA PRO A 93 -24.04 6.72 -5.47
C PRO A 93 -24.19 8.17 -5.94
N LYS A 94 -24.87 9.00 -5.16
CA LYS A 94 -24.92 10.45 -5.39
C LYS A 94 -23.69 11.16 -4.84
N LYS A 95 -23.15 10.63 -3.74
CA LYS A 95 -21.95 11.14 -3.08
C LYS A 95 -20.90 10.03 -3.00
N LEU A 96 -19.79 10.23 -3.70
CA LEU A 96 -18.77 9.20 -3.90
C LEU A 96 -17.39 9.65 -3.41
N LEU A 97 -16.76 8.84 -2.56
CA LEU A 97 -15.35 9.00 -2.19
C LEU A 97 -14.45 8.32 -3.23
N LEU A 98 -13.50 9.06 -3.78
CA LEU A 98 -12.45 8.60 -4.69
C LEU A 98 -11.06 8.90 -4.08
N GLU A 99 -10.06 8.13 -4.44
CA GLU A 99 -8.67 8.31 -3.97
C GLU A 99 -7.97 9.43 -4.75
N ALA A 100 -8.49 10.66 -4.64
CA ALA A 100 -8.16 11.79 -5.51
C ALA A 100 -6.68 12.23 -5.47
N ASP A 101 -5.96 11.98 -4.35
CA ASP A 101 -4.53 12.30 -4.27
C ASP A 101 -3.63 11.25 -4.95
N GLU A 102 -4.17 10.07 -5.25
CA GLU A 102 -3.42 8.92 -5.79
C GLU A 102 -3.80 8.62 -7.25
N LEU A 103 -5.00 9.00 -7.67
CA LEU A 103 -5.44 8.85 -9.05
C LEU A 103 -4.77 9.88 -9.95
N THR A 104 -4.42 9.48 -11.17
CA THR A 104 -4.08 10.45 -12.18
C THR A 104 -5.29 11.31 -12.52
N TYR A 105 -5.07 12.54 -12.99
CA TYR A 105 -6.15 13.44 -13.41
C TYR A 105 -7.11 12.76 -14.40
N ASN A 106 -6.57 12.04 -15.37
CA ASN A 106 -7.39 11.36 -16.38
C ASN A 106 -8.23 10.22 -15.79
N GLU A 107 -7.70 9.47 -14.83
CA GLU A 107 -8.45 8.42 -14.13
C GLU A 107 -9.57 9.02 -13.28
N TYR A 108 -9.28 10.10 -12.54
CA TYR A 108 -10.29 10.79 -11.76
C TYR A 108 -11.44 11.29 -12.63
N ILE A 109 -11.15 12.03 -13.70
CA ILE A 109 -12.18 12.54 -14.63
C ILE A 109 -12.96 11.41 -15.29
N ARG A 110 -12.28 10.28 -15.58
CA ARG A 110 -12.96 9.12 -16.17
C ARG A 110 -13.94 8.49 -15.19
N LEU A 111 -13.55 8.30 -13.92
CA LEU A 111 -14.42 7.77 -12.88
C LEU A 111 -15.58 8.72 -12.57
N ASP A 112 -15.31 10.01 -12.49
CA ASP A 112 -16.33 11.04 -12.32
C ASP A 112 -17.39 10.97 -13.43
N LYS A 113 -16.97 10.86 -14.68
CA LYS A 113 -17.90 10.69 -15.84
C LYS A 113 -18.66 9.36 -15.80
N VAL A 114 -18.09 8.30 -15.28
CA VAL A 114 -18.73 6.98 -15.18
C VAL A 114 -19.78 6.96 -14.08
N PHE A 115 -19.46 7.49 -12.91
CA PHE A 115 -20.35 7.48 -11.75
C PHE A 115 -21.32 8.65 -11.73
N GLN A 116 -20.96 9.79 -12.32
CA GLN A 116 -21.73 11.04 -12.34
C GLN A 116 -22.29 11.42 -10.95
N PRO A 117 -21.47 11.44 -9.91
CA PRO A 117 -21.95 11.77 -8.58
C PRO A 117 -22.37 13.25 -8.52
N GLU A 118 -23.34 13.57 -7.66
CA GLU A 118 -23.68 14.96 -7.32
C GLU A 118 -22.54 15.64 -6.55
N GLU A 119 -21.80 14.81 -5.75
CA GLU A 119 -20.63 15.23 -4.97
C GLU A 119 -19.56 14.16 -5.00
N ALA A 120 -18.32 14.54 -5.37
CA ALA A 120 -17.14 13.69 -5.28
C ALA A 120 -16.21 14.17 -4.16
N GLY A 121 -15.94 13.30 -3.20
CA GLY A 121 -15.02 13.57 -2.08
C GLY A 121 -13.68 12.84 -2.23
N ASN A 122 -12.68 13.28 -1.46
CA ASN A 122 -11.35 12.66 -1.44
C ASN A 122 -11.24 11.60 -0.33
N ALA A 123 -11.07 10.33 -0.72
CA ALA A 123 -10.91 9.20 0.20
C ALA A 123 -9.52 9.11 0.83
N THR A 124 -8.50 9.78 0.32
CA THR A 124 -7.10 9.53 0.70
C THR A 124 -6.84 9.76 2.18
N ALA A 125 -7.19 10.94 2.70
CA ALA A 125 -7.01 11.25 4.13
C ALA A 125 -7.91 10.36 5.02
N PHE A 126 -9.12 10.06 4.58
CA PHE A 126 -10.04 9.17 5.26
C PHE A 126 -9.45 7.76 5.41
N MET A 127 -8.96 7.16 4.33
CA MET A 127 -8.33 5.83 4.36
C MET A 127 -7.04 5.80 5.19
N ARG A 128 -6.21 6.84 5.12
CA ARG A 128 -5.01 6.98 5.97
C ARG A 128 -5.37 6.99 7.45
N ASN A 129 -6.41 7.71 7.84
CA ASN A 129 -6.89 7.76 9.23
C ASN A 129 -7.44 6.41 9.71
N LEU A 130 -8.19 5.69 8.88
CA LEU A 130 -8.67 4.34 9.22
C LEU A 130 -7.51 3.37 9.45
N ARG A 131 -6.51 3.36 8.57
CA ARG A 131 -5.34 2.48 8.69
C ARG A 131 -4.42 2.83 9.87
N ARG A 132 -4.53 4.04 10.42
CA ARG A 132 -3.72 4.47 11.57
C ARG A 132 -4.00 3.64 12.82
N VAL A 133 -5.25 3.27 13.07
CA VAL A 133 -5.66 2.44 14.21
C VAL A 133 -5.74 0.98 13.79
N LYS A 134 -4.78 0.18 14.23
CA LYS A 134 -4.63 -1.23 13.83
C LYS A 134 -5.68 -2.13 14.48
N THR A 135 -6.07 -3.15 13.74
CA THR A 135 -6.92 -4.23 14.27
C THR A 135 -6.08 -5.27 15.03
N PRO A 136 -6.68 -6.15 15.84
CA PRO A 136 -5.96 -7.25 16.49
C PRO A 136 -5.24 -8.17 15.50
N TRP A 137 -5.84 -8.45 14.33
CA TRP A 137 -5.19 -9.24 13.28
C TRP A 137 -3.95 -8.53 12.72
N GLU A 138 -4.05 -7.23 12.41
CA GLU A 138 -2.90 -6.43 11.93
C GLU A 138 -1.78 -6.40 12.97
N ILE A 139 -2.10 -6.25 14.28
CA ILE A 139 -1.11 -6.32 15.36
C ILE A 139 -0.41 -7.69 15.37
N GLY A 140 -1.17 -8.78 15.13
CA GLY A 140 -0.61 -10.12 14.93
C GLY A 140 0.42 -10.18 13.79
N GLN A 141 0.10 -9.56 12.64
CA GLN A 141 1.02 -9.49 11.49
C GLN A 141 2.27 -8.65 11.82
N PHE A 142 2.13 -7.53 12.53
CA PHE A 142 3.28 -6.75 13.00
C PHE A 142 4.21 -7.57 13.91
N ARG A 143 3.66 -8.37 14.82
CA ARG A 143 4.45 -9.26 15.69
C ARG A 143 5.21 -10.33 14.89
N ILE A 144 4.60 -10.87 13.83
CA ILE A 144 5.27 -11.82 12.93
C ILE A 144 6.42 -11.12 12.19
N ALA A 145 6.17 -9.92 11.66
CA ALA A 145 7.21 -9.14 10.98
C ALA A 145 8.36 -8.77 11.94
N ALA A 146 8.04 -8.35 13.18
CA ALA A 146 9.06 -8.02 14.20
C ALA A 146 10.01 -9.19 14.49
N ARG A 147 9.49 -10.42 14.64
CA ARG A 147 10.33 -11.62 14.82
C ARG A 147 11.27 -11.87 13.63
N LYS A 148 10.82 -11.61 12.40
CA LYS A 148 11.68 -11.74 11.21
C LYS A 148 12.79 -10.67 11.21
N HIS A 149 12.46 -9.46 11.63
CA HIS A 149 13.46 -8.40 11.82
C HIS A 149 14.47 -8.78 12.91
N GLU A 150 14.02 -9.25 14.07
CA GLU A 150 14.88 -9.70 15.16
C GLU A 150 15.88 -10.77 14.68
N ALA A 151 15.39 -11.78 13.96
CA ALA A 151 16.25 -12.81 13.36
C ALA A 151 17.29 -12.21 12.41
N THR A 152 16.90 -11.23 11.58
CA THR A 152 17.83 -10.57 10.66
C THR A 152 18.86 -9.74 11.43
N TYR A 153 18.42 -8.93 12.39
CA TYR A 153 19.31 -8.07 13.17
C TYR A 153 20.36 -8.87 13.97
N SER A 154 20.00 -10.04 14.49
CA SER A 154 20.97 -10.92 15.18
C SER A 154 22.07 -11.44 14.26
N GLU A 155 21.82 -11.52 12.95
CA GLU A 155 22.80 -11.97 11.95
C GLU A 155 23.67 -10.84 11.35
N ILE A 156 23.34 -9.56 11.59
CA ILE A 156 24.06 -8.41 11.01
C ILE A 156 25.57 -8.43 11.33
N PRO A 157 26.01 -8.73 12.57
CA PRO A 157 27.45 -8.77 12.86
C PRO A 157 28.23 -9.78 12.00
N GLU A 158 27.59 -10.85 11.54
CA GLU A 158 28.20 -11.85 10.66
C GLU A 158 28.32 -11.39 9.20
N CYS A 159 27.60 -10.32 8.83
CA CYS A 159 27.63 -9.79 7.48
C CYS A 159 28.87 -8.94 7.22
N PHE A 160 29.47 -8.36 8.26
CA PHE A 160 30.62 -7.47 8.14
C PHE A 160 31.91 -8.23 7.88
N ARG A 161 32.73 -7.72 6.99
CA ARG A 161 34.13 -8.13 6.76
C ARG A 161 35.01 -6.89 6.61
N PRO A 162 36.21 -6.87 7.19
CA PRO A 162 37.14 -5.76 6.98
C PRO A 162 37.41 -5.47 5.51
N GLY A 163 37.39 -4.18 5.16
CA GLY A 163 37.58 -3.73 3.78
C GLY A 163 36.32 -3.69 2.91
N MET A 164 35.15 -3.97 3.49
CA MET A 164 33.88 -3.77 2.81
C MET A 164 33.52 -2.29 2.66
N THR A 165 32.80 -1.98 1.61
CA THR A 165 32.06 -0.72 1.47
C THR A 165 30.69 -0.81 2.15
N ASP A 166 30.06 0.34 2.38
CA ASP A 166 28.69 0.44 2.87
C ASP A 166 27.69 -0.28 1.93
N LEU A 167 27.90 -0.25 0.63
CA LEU A 167 27.12 -1.00 -0.36
C LEU A 167 27.26 -2.51 -0.20
N GLU A 168 28.48 -3.03 -0.10
CA GLU A 168 28.70 -4.47 0.07
C GLU A 168 28.09 -4.97 1.37
N PHE A 169 28.19 -4.20 2.43
CA PHE A 169 27.58 -4.52 3.71
C PHE A 169 26.05 -4.50 3.62
N GLN A 170 25.48 -3.48 2.96
CA GLN A 170 24.05 -3.41 2.70
C GLN A 170 23.54 -4.63 1.93
N TYR A 171 24.25 -5.07 0.87
CA TYR A 171 23.86 -6.25 0.09
C TYR A 171 23.81 -7.53 0.91
N GLU A 172 24.77 -7.73 1.82
CA GLU A 172 24.76 -8.91 2.70
C GLU A 172 23.60 -8.85 3.70
N ILE A 173 23.27 -7.69 4.24
CA ILE A 173 22.09 -7.51 5.11
C ILE A 173 20.80 -7.75 4.35
N GLU A 174 20.62 -7.17 3.17
CA GLU A 174 19.44 -7.39 2.31
C GLU A 174 19.25 -8.85 1.96
N LYS A 175 20.32 -9.57 1.66
CA LYS A 175 20.29 -11.01 1.43
C LYS A 175 19.77 -11.78 2.65
N ARG A 176 20.19 -11.40 3.89
CA ARG A 176 19.66 -11.98 5.12
C ARG A 176 18.20 -11.64 5.33
N MET A 177 17.80 -10.39 5.11
CA MET A 177 16.40 -9.96 5.19
C MET A 177 15.51 -10.80 4.28
N ARG A 178 15.92 -11.05 3.02
CA ARG A 178 15.17 -11.89 2.08
C ARG A 178 15.10 -13.34 2.53
N LYS A 179 16.16 -13.92 3.07
CA LYS A 179 16.19 -15.27 3.65
C LYS A 179 15.23 -15.39 4.84
N ASN A 180 15.12 -14.36 5.66
CA ASN A 180 14.21 -14.28 6.80
C ASN A 180 12.77 -13.87 6.41
N GLY A 181 12.45 -13.81 5.10
CA GLY A 181 11.11 -13.66 4.57
C GLY A 181 10.68 -12.22 4.27
N SER A 182 11.63 -11.30 4.05
CA SER A 182 11.32 -10.02 3.43
C SER A 182 10.94 -10.22 1.96
N ILE A 183 9.93 -9.50 1.49
CA ILE A 183 9.55 -9.49 0.07
C ILE A 183 10.56 -8.70 -0.80
N GLY A 184 11.50 -8.00 -0.17
CA GLY A 184 12.54 -7.23 -0.87
C GLY A 184 12.09 -5.93 -1.49
N LEU A 185 10.94 -5.42 -1.09
CA LEU A 185 10.39 -4.15 -1.54
C LEU A 185 9.95 -3.32 -0.34
N PHE A 186 10.25 -2.03 -0.37
CA PHE A 186 9.59 -1.06 0.50
C PHE A 186 8.52 -0.32 -0.32
N ARG A 187 7.30 -0.32 0.18
CA ARG A 187 6.18 0.39 -0.46
C ARG A 187 5.92 1.68 0.29
N ALA A 188 6.20 2.80 -0.36
CA ALA A 188 5.83 4.12 0.10
C ALA A 188 4.73 4.70 -0.79
N PHE A 189 4.15 5.80 -0.36
CA PHE A 189 3.21 6.60 -1.12
C PHE A 189 3.91 7.89 -1.60
N GLY A 190 3.40 8.46 -2.66
CA GLY A 190 3.94 9.68 -3.26
C GLY A 190 4.64 9.42 -4.59
N ALA A 191 4.61 10.41 -5.45
CA ALA A 191 5.29 10.37 -6.73
C ALA A 191 6.81 10.47 -6.54
N ASN A 192 7.57 9.71 -7.34
CA ASN A 192 9.03 9.72 -7.33
C ASN A 192 9.68 9.26 -6.00
N MET A 193 9.04 8.34 -5.30
CA MET A 193 9.53 7.83 -4.04
C MET A 193 10.13 6.43 -4.23
N ASP A 194 11.39 6.36 -4.65
CA ASP A 194 12.17 5.15 -4.76
C ASP A 194 12.91 4.89 -3.43
N ILE A 195 12.54 3.84 -2.71
CA ILE A 195 13.09 3.53 -1.39
C ILE A 195 13.62 2.11 -1.37
N TYR A 196 14.86 1.94 -0.93
CA TYR A 196 15.47 0.65 -0.63
C TYR A 196 14.88 0.00 0.63
N MET A 197 15.16 -1.30 0.85
CA MET A 197 14.74 -2.01 2.06
C MET A 197 15.33 -1.43 3.35
N GLY A 198 16.38 -0.69 3.25
CA GLY A 198 17.13 0.01 4.26
C GLY A 198 18.39 0.57 3.63
N SER A 199 19.12 1.40 4.37
CA SER A 199 20.36 1.99 3.89
C SER A 199 21.41 1.95 5.00
N ILE A 200 22.64 1.67 4.60
CA ILE A 200 23.83 1.80 5.44
C ILE A 200 24.58 3.02 4.97
N LEU A 201 24.78 3.98 5.86
CA LEU A 201 25.48 5.21 5.57
C LEU A 201 26.76 5.28 6.41
N ALA A 202 27.89 5.60 5.79
CA ALA A 202 29.18 5.70 6.46
C ALA A 202 29.92 6.99 6.09
N GLY A 203 30.73 7.48 7.02
CA GLY A 203 31.58 8.67 6.83
C GLY A 203 30.79 9.90 6.38
N GLU A 204 31.35 10.68 5.45
CA GLU A 204 30.73 11.90 4.93
C GLU A 204 29.38 11.64 4.23
N ASN A 205 29.18 10.43 3.70
CA ASN A 205 27.90 10.07 3.08
C ASN A 205 26.75 10.03 4.09
N ALA A 206 27.03 9.76 5.36
CA ALA A 206 26.01 9.79 6.41
C ALA A 206 25.49 11.21 6.72
N GLU A 207 26.27 12.25 6.40
CA GLU A 207 25.90 13.65 6.56
C GLU A 207 25.30 14.27 5.27
N THR A 208 25.34 13.53 4.16
CA THR A 208 24.82 14.00 2.88
C THR A 208 23.27 14.03 2.90
N PRO A 209 22.65 15.20 2.66
CA PRO A 209 21.21 15.31 2.64
C PRO A 209 20.63 14.62 1.39
N SER A 210 19.44 14.03 1.53
CA SER A 210 18.64 13.51 0.42
C SER A 210 17.50 14.48 0.08
N PRO A 211 17.04 14.56 -1.18
CA PRO A 211 15.85 15.31 -1.55
C PRO A 211 14.55 14.63 -1.09
N PHE A 212 14.62 13.46 -0.51
CA PHE A 212 13.47 12.69 -0.04
C PHE A 212 13.18 12.95 1.44
N ASP A 213 11.89 12.87 1.82
CA ASP A 213 11.45 12.93 3.21
C ASP A 213 11.80 11.66 3.99
N PHE A 214 11.35 11.56 5.26
CA PHE A 214 11.47 10.42 6.16
C PHE A 214 12.88 10.18 6.75
N ALA A 215 13.65 11.23 6.95
CA ALA A 215 15.01 11.12 7.49
C ALA A 215 15.92 10.18 6.67
N LEU A 216 15.68 10.10 5.38
CA LEU A 216 16.55 9.43 4.44
C LEU A 216 17.74 10.33 4.12
N GLY A 217 18.91 9.72 3.90
CA GLY A 217 20.13 10.45 3.61
C GLY A 217 21.02 9.67 2.64
N GLY A 218 22.20 10.23 2.39
CA GLY A 218 23.20 9.66 1.50
C GLY A 218 23.04 10.09 0.05
N GLY A 219 24.15 10.14 -0.67
CA GLY A 219 24.21 10.58 -2.07
C GLY A 219 23.81 9.52 -3.08
N GLY A 220 23.73 8.25 -2.65
CA GLY A 220 23.47 7.12 -3.53
C GLY A 220 24.60 6.83 -4.50
N ILE A 221 24.37 5.88 -5.41
CA ILE A 221 25.34 5.44 -6.43
C ILE A 221 25.28 6.35 -7.66
N ASP A 222 24.11 6.93 -7.94
CA ASP A 222 23.85 7.71 -9.14
C ASP A 222 22.94 8.91 -8.86
N ALA A 223 23.17 10.01 -9.55
CA ALA A 223 22.42 11.24 -9.38
C ALA A 223 20.93 11.12 -9.72
N SER A 224 20.53 10.07 -10.45
CA SER A 224 19.11 9.77 -10.72
C SER A 224 18.36 9.21 -9.51
N CYS A 225 19.10 8.65 -8.52
CA CYS A 225 18.57 8.17 -7.25
C CYS A 225 19.52 8.57 -6.11
N PRO A 226 19.53 9.87 -5.72
CA PRO A 226 20.47 10.42 -4.73
C PRO A 226 20.03 10.06 -3.31
N LEU A 227 20.13 8.77 -2.99
CA LEU A 227 19.67 8.18 -1.75
C LEU A 227 20.50 6.94 -1.39
N GLY A 228 20.92 6.85 -0.13
CA GLY A 228 21.51 5.64 0.41
C GLY A 228 23.02 5.55 0.28
N ALA A 229 23.52 4.33 0.38
CA ALA A 229 24.93 3.99 0.30
C ALA A 229 25.55 4.40 -1.05
N ASN A 230 26.83 4.78 -1.05
CA ASN A 230 27.52 5.28 -2.24
C ASN A 230 28.86 4.60 -2.53
N GLY A 231 29.22 3.54 -1.80
CA GLY A 231 30.49 2.85 -1.90
C GLY A 231 31.58 3.37 -0.95
N THR A 232 31.20 4.12 0.07
CA THR A 232 32.13 4.55 1.13
C THR A 232 32.74 3.35 1.85
N LEU A 233 34.06 3.32 1.96
CA LEU A 233 34.78 2.25 2.67
C LEU A 233 34.46 2.30 4.16
N LEU A 234 34.04 1.18 4.72
CA LEU A 234 33.80 1.04 6.15
C LEU A 234 35.15 0.98 6.90
N LYS A 235 35.23 1.70 8.01
CA LYS A 235 36.42 1.76 8.89
C LYS A 235 36.09 1.13 10.22
N GLU A 236 37.11 0.57 10.86
CA GLU A 236 37.02 0.13 12.25
C GLU A 236 36.95 1.36 13.19
N GLY A 237 36.09 1.30 14.21
CA GLY A 237 35.94 2.34 15.21
C GLY A 237 34.52 2.74 15.49
#